data_30be4c2359daedfb2da8a7da7e69451a
#
_entry.id   30be4c2359daedfb2da8a7da7e69451a
#
_cell.length_a   1.000
_cell.length_b   1.000
_cell.length_c   1.000
_cell.angle_alpha   90.00
_cell.angle_beta   90.00
_cell.angle_gamma   90.00
#
_symmetry.space_group_name_H-M   'P 1'
#
loop_
_entity.id
_entity.type
_entity.pdbx_description
1 polymer ?
#
loop_
_entity_poly.entity_id
_entity_poly.type
_entity_poly.pdbx_seq_one_letter_code
_entity_poly.pdbx_strand_id
1 'polypeptide(L)'
;MKVRYFHPINNVFEETVWDKPDIKNTEIEVKTKYVGVSNNDLNVIYNQTPYASNKYGCESVGIVTKVGSKITDVKVGDFVATTTNHLYSDFYNCKTEEYVKIPKCSPRYILEPIARSLNLITQNWNKFVELNRNEGKILILGSGFVASVLYTVLTKEHDVDPNRIYVVGSHNKSIFNKSLYNTLPIHLYDIVFDLQGLNTPLTNNILNTNSLLIIGAAGKPTLIDLNLLAHKSVTINFPSPDNNKFYESLNDACRIVETKIFDPNKFWTKGYKRDTEWKSAFSIGINRPKHYNYGYIIWN
;
A
#
# COMPACT_ATOMS: atom_id res chain seq x y z
N MET A 1 -28.30 -4.01 -9.90
CA MET A 1 -28.63 -3.02 -8.84
C MET A 1 -27.93 -1.70 -9.15
N LYS A 2 -28.66 -0.57 -9.15
CA LYS A 2 -28.05 0.76 -9.33
C LYS A 2 -27.36 1.19 -8.05
N VAL A 3 -26.08 1.55 -8.15
CA VAL A 3 -25.24 2.02 -7.03
C VAL A 3 -24.53 3.31 -7.39
N ARG A 4 -24.36 4.18 -6.43
CA ARG A 4 -23.56 5.41 -6.59
C ARG A 4 -22.09 5.07 -6.40
N TYR A 5 -21.23 5.68 -7.20
CA TYR A 5 -19.79 5.54 -7.07
C TYR A 5 -19.06 6.79 -7.56
N PHE A 6 -17.81 6.95 -7.17
CA PHE A 6 -16.94 7.98 -7.70
C PHE A 6 -16.07 7.40 -8.82
N HIS A 7 -16.06 8.08 -9.93
CA HIS A 7 -15.29 7.70 -11.13
C HIS A 7 -14.45 8.88 -11.61
N PRO A 8 -13.20 8.68 -12.00
CA PRO A 8 -12.38 9.75 -12.56
C PRO A 8 -12.84 10.07 -13.99
N ILE A 9 -13.24 11.33 -14.21
CA ILE A 9 -13.61 11.90 -15.50
C ILE A 9 -12.78 13.18 -15.66
N ASN A 10 -12.08 13.34 -16.78
CA ASN A 10 -11.25 14.53 -17.05
C ASN A 10 -10.35 14.93 -15.87
N ASN A 11 -9.68 13.96 -15.27
CA ASN A 11 -8.78 14.16 -14.12
C ASN A 11 -9.44 14.68 -12.83
N VAL A 12 -10.74 14.49 -12.68
CA VAL A 12 -11.51 14.82 -11.48
C VAL A 12 -12.40 13.63 -11.13
N PHE A 13 -12.54 13.31 -9.85
CA PHE A 13 -13.56 12.35 -9.44
C PHE A 13 -14.94 13.01 -9.51
N GLU A 14 -15.88 12.31 -10.15
CA GLU A 14 -17.28 12.70 -10.22
C GLU A 14 -18.17 11.60 -9.66
N GLU A 15 -19.26 11.98 -9.02
CA GLU A 15 -20.27 11.02 -8.59
C GLU A 15 -21.15 10.62 -9.76
N THR A 16 -21.30 9.31 -9.98
CA THR A 16 -22.14 8.74 -11.00
C THR A 16 -22.89 7.51 -10.49
N VAL A 17 -23.74 6.94 -11.31
CA VAL A 17 -24.50 5.73 -11.02
C VAL A 17 -24.18 4.67 -12.06
N TRP A 18 -23.92 3.45 -11.60
CA TRP A 18 -23.72 2.32 -12.48
C TRP A 18 -24.60 1.13 -12.09
N ASP A 19 -24.83 0.25 -13.06
CA ASP A 19 -25.52 -1.01 -12.78
C ASP A 19 -24.52 -2.05 -12.32
N LYS A 20 -24.42 -2.20 -10.98
CA LYS A 20 -23.59 -3.22 -10.37
C LYS A 20 -24.08 -4.61 -10.74
N PRO A 21 -23.22 -5.50 -11.26
CA PRO A 21 -23.60 -6.88 -11.58
C PRO A 21 -23.98 -7.66 -10.30
N ASP A 22 -24.78 -8.70 -10.47
CA ASP A 22 -25.01 -9.66 -9.39
C ASP A 22 -23.74 -10.41 -9.02
N ILE A 23 -23.68 -10.92 -7.79
CA ILE A 23 -22.54 -11.70 -7.33
C ILE A 23 -22.46 -13.04 -8.05
N LYS A 24 -21.25 -13.53 -8.29
CA LYS A 24 -21.00 -14.90 -8.72
C LYS A 24 -20.96 -15.84 -7.54
N ASN A 25 -21.01 -17.16 -7.82
CA ASN A 25 -20.93 -18.19 -6.77
C ASN A 25 -19.64 -18.11 -5.92
N THR A 26 -18.58 -17.49 -6.44
CA THR A 26 -17.26 -17.33 -5.80
C THR A 26 -17.00 -15.90 -5.31
N GLU A 27 -18.03 -15.08 -5.19
CA GLU A 27 -17.91 -13.67 -4.79
C GLU A 27 -18.78 -13.38 -3.56
N ILE A 28 -18.44 -12.32 -2.88
CA ILE A 28 -19.28 -11.68 -1.86
C ILE A 28 -19.70 -10.30 -2.34
N GLU A 29 -20.85 -9.80 -1.88
CA GLU A 29 -21.24 -8.40 -2.01
C GLU A 29 -20.93 -7.69 -0.70
N VAL A 30 -20.28 -6.55 -0.79
CA VAL A 30 -19.89 -5.75 0.37
C VAL A 30 -20.53 -4.37 0.31
N LYS A 31 -21.17 -3.94 1.40
CA LYS A 31 -21.58 -2.56 1.63
C LYS A 31 -20.38 -1.79 2.20
N THR A 32 -19.95 -0.75 1.50
CA THR A 32 -18.82 0.10 1.89
C THR A 32 -19.05 0.81 3.23
N LYS A 33 -18.01 0.92 4.04
CA LYS A 33 -18.01 1.71 5.29
C LYS A 33 -16.86 2.70 5.37
N TYR A 34 -15.66 2.28 4.98
CA TYR A 34 -14.48 3.15 4.93
C TYR A 34 -13.67 2.84 3.68
N VAL A 35 -13.18 3.86 3.00
CA VAL A 35 -12.27 3.71 1.85
C VAL A 35 -11.10 4.67 2.03
N GLY A 36 -9.88 4.15 1.96
CA GLY A 36 -8.66 4.96 1.96
C GLY A 36 -8.55 5.82 0.69
N VAL A 37 -7.87 6.95 0.80
CA VAL A 37 -7.51 7.80 -0.35
C VAL A 37 -6.00 7.68 -0.57
N SER A 38 -5.63 6.81 -1.49
CA SER A 38 -4.23 6.46 -1.75
C SER A 38 -3.53 7.43 -2.69
N ASN A 39 -2.20 7.37 -2.71
CA ASN A 39 -1.43 8.09 -3.72
C ASN A 39 -1.74 7.62 -5.14
N ASN A 40 -2.08 6.34 -5.32
CA ASN A 40 -2.46 5.82 -6.63
C ASN A 40 -3.73 6.49 -7.15
N ASP A 41 -4.72 6.71 -6.28
CA ASP A 41 -5.96 7.40 -6.64
C ASP A 41 -5.68 8.84 -7.06
N LEU A 42 -4.79 9.51 -6.33
CA LEU A 42 -4.38 10.88 -6.63
C LEU A 42 -3.59 10.95 -7.95
N ASN A 43 -2.73 9.98 -8.22
CA ASN A 43 -1.97 9.90 -9.47
C ASN A 43 -2.87 9.67 -10.70
N VAL A 44 -3.97 8.93 -10.54
CA VAL A 44 -5.00 8.76 -11.61
C VAL A 44 -5.62 10.10 -11.97
N ILE A 45 -5.93 10.95 -10.97
CA ILE A 45 -6.49 12.29 -11.20
C ILE A 45 -5.51 13.20 -11.97
N TYR A 46 -4.21 13.07 -11.69
CA TYR A 46 -3.20 14.00 -12.24
C TYR A 46 -2.50 13.51 -13.50
N ASN A 47 -2.87 12.36 -14.06
CA ASN A 47 -2.14 11.75 -15.19
C ASN A 47 -0.62 11.70 -14.98
N GLN A 48 -0.18 11.55 -13.73
CA GLN A 48 1.24 11.57 -13.40
C GLN A 48 1.94 10.24 -13.71
N THR A 49 1.17 9.20 -14.03
CA THR A 49 1.71 7.92 -14.47
C THR A 49 1.29 7.64 -15.91
N PRO A 50 2.23 7.39 -16.84
CA PRO A 50 1.91 7.03 -18.23
C PRO A 50 1.14 5.69 -18.33
N TYR A 51 1.10 4.93 -17.25
CA TYR A 51 0.37 3.68 -17.07
C TYR A 51 -0.74 3.85 -16.04
N ALA A 52 -1.53 4.94 -16.13
CA ALA A 52 -2.70 5.09 -15.29
C ALA A 52 -3.55 3.82 -15.45
N SER A 53 -3.30 2.85 -14.55
CA SER A 53 -4.14 1.69 -14.46
C SER A 53 -5.54 2.23 -14.14
N ASN A 54 -6.59 1.69 -14.77
CA ASN A 54 -7.97 1.98 -14.39
C ASN A 54 -8.30 1.48 -12.97
N LYS A 55 -7.28 1.34 -12.12
CA LYS A 55 -7.34 0.84 -10.75
C LYS A 55 -7.30 2.02 -9.80
N TYR A 56 -8.43 2.31 -9.19
CA TYR A 56 -8.61 3.34 -8.15
C TYR A 56 -9.56 2.81 -7.07
N GLY A 57 -9.45 3.38 -5.86
CA GLY A 57 -10.21 2.92 -4.71
C GLY A 57 -9.93 1.45 -4.43
N CYS A 58 -8.70 1.11 -4.04
CA CYS A 58 -8.28 -0.28 -3.86
C CYS A 58 -8.23 -0.71 -2.39
N GLU A 59 -8.67 0.10 -1.44
CA GLU A 59 -8.47 -0.11 -0.02
C GLU A 59 -9.72 0.24 0.78
N SER A 60 -10.45 -0.76 1.24
CA SER A 60 -11.74 -0.55 1.89
C SER A 60 -11.98 -1.47 3.09
N VAL A 61 -12.92 -1.04 3.92
CA VAL A 61 -13.57 -1.81 4.96
C VAL A 61 -15.07 -1.75 4.74
N GLY A 62 -15.73 -2.90 4.82
CA GLY A 62 -17.18 -2.97 4.63
C GLY A 62 -17.85 -4.12 5.37
N ILE A 63 -19.16 -4.25 5.12
CA ILE A 63 -20.03 -5.28 5.70
C ILE A 63 -20.50 -6.19 4.57
N VAL A 64 -20.37 -7.50 4.75
CA VAL A 64 -20.88 -8.52 3.81
C VAL A 64 -22.40 -8.47 3.78
N THR A 65 -23.00 -8.25 2.61
CA THR A 65 -24.45 -8.19 2.40
C THR A 65 -25.00 -9.38 1.63
N LYS A 66 -24.18 -10.02 0.79
CA LYS A 66 -24.51 -11.28 0.12
C LYS A 66 -23.27 -12.17 0.03
N VAL A 67 -23.52 -13.48 -0.04
CA VAL A 67 -22.46 -14.50 -0.11
C VAL A 67 -22.80 -15.47 -1.23
N GLY A 68 -21.84 -15.70 -2.13
CA GLY A 68 -21.96 -16.70 -3.20
C GLY A 68 -21.93 -18.13 -2.66
N SER A 69 -22.57 -19.05 -3.35
CA SER A 69 -22.81 -20.42 -2.86
C SER A 69 -21.54 -21.26 -2.60
N LYS A 70 -20.38 -20.84 -3.13
CA LYS A 70 -19.09 -21.50 -2.92
C LYS A 70 -18.24 -20.86 -1.82
N ILE A 71 -18.71 -19.78 -1.21
CA ILE A 71 -18.00 -19.07 -0.14
C ILE A 71 -18.39 -19.70 1.21
N THR A 72 -17.42 -20.05 2.03
CA THR A 72 -17.62 -20.71 3.33
C THR A 72 -16.95 -20.02 4.51
N ASP A 73 -16.06 -19.08 4.26
CA ASP A 73 -15.21 -18.40 5.26
C ASP A 73 -15.84 -17.15 5.87
N VAL A 74 -16.88 -16.59 5.21
CA VAL A 74 -17.63 -15.43 5.70
C VAL A 74 -19.15 -15.63 5.54
N LYS A 75 -19.92 -14.84 6.29
CA LYS A 75 -21.40 -14.81 6.23
C LYS A 75 -21.91 -13.38 6.17
N VAL A 76 -23.17 -13.20 5.80
CA VAL A 76 -23.86 -11.91 5.85
C VAL A 76 -23.75 -11.30 7.25
N GLY A 77 -23.36 -10.03 7.31
CA GLY A 77 -23.13 -9.27 8.54
C GLY A 77 -21.67 -9.30 9.03
N ASP A 78 -20.80 -10.15 8.49
CA ASP A 78 -19.37 -10.12 8.80
C ASP A 78 -18.73 -8.84 8.27
N PHE A 79 -17.67 -8.39 8.96
CA PHE A 79 -16.84 -7.27 8.52
C PHE A 79 -15.64 -7.80 7.75
N VAL A 80 -15.30 -7.11 6.67
CA VAL A 80 -14.16 -7.46 5.82
C VAL A 80 -13.34 -6.22 5.46
N ALA A 81 -12.03 -6.42 5.38
CA ALA A 81 -11.11 -5.53 4.70
C ALA A 81 -10.88 -6.04 3.28
N THR A 82 -10.88 -5.16 2.30
CA THR A 82 -10.83 -5.55 0.89
C THR A 82 -9.81 -4.76 0.09
N THR A 83 -9.34 -5.37 -1.00
CA THR A 83 -8.30 -4.83 -1.88
C THR A 83 -8.66 -4.95 -3.36
N THR A 84 -9.93 -4.97 -3.69
CA THR A 84 -10.39 -4.95 -5.09
C THR A 84 -10.43 -3.52 -5.65
N ASN A 85 -10.79 -3.36 -6.92
CA ASN A 85 -10.91 -2.05 -7.57
C ASN A 85 -12.31 -1.46 -7.43
N HIS A 86 -12.42 -0.15 -7.67
CA HIS A 86 -13.70 0.58 -7.71
C HIS A 86 -14.44 0.64 -6.36
N LEU A 87 -13.71 0.65 -5.26
CA LEU A 87 -14.27 0.65 -3.91
C LEU A 87 -14.91 1.99 -3.49
N TYR A 88 -14.75 3.05 -4.27
CA TYR A 88 -15.50 4.30 -4.07
C TYR A 88 -16.97 4.16 -4.50
N SER A 89 -17.61 3.07 -4.08
CA SER A 89 -18.97 2.69 -4.42
C SER A 89 -19.76 2.36 -3.16
N ASP A 90 -21.09 2.56 -3.17
CA ASP A 90 -21.96 2.16 -2.06
C ASP A 90 -21.91 0.64 -1.82
N PHE A 91 -21.82 -0.14 -2.91
CA PHE A 91 -21.70 -1.59 -2.90
C PHE A 91 -20.78 -2.07 -4.00
N TYR A 92 -20.03 -3.13 -3.76
CA TYR A 92 -19.14 -3.78 -4.73
C TYR A 92 -19.09 -5.28 -4.51
N ASN A 93 -18.58 -6.01 -5.50
CA ASN A 93 -18.33 -7.45 -5.41
C ASN A 93 -16.84 -7.70 -5.21
N CYS A 94 -16.50 -8.73 -4.43
CA CYS A 94 -15.13 -9.14 -4.14
C CYS A 94 -15.00 -10.65 -4.29
N LYS A 95 -13.85 -11.14 -4.79
CA LYS A 95 -13.47 -12.56 -4.81
C LYS A 95 -12.80 -12.95 -3.50
N THR A 96 -12.66 -14.25 -3.27
CA THR A 96 -12.06 -14.81 -2.04
C THR A 96 -10.65 -14.27 -1.78
N GLU A 97 -9.83 -14.11 -2.81
CA GLU A 97 -8.46 -13.61 -2.70
C GLU A 97 -8.34 -12.07 -2.52
N GLU A 98 -9.46 -11.35 -2.54
CA GLU A 98 -9.50 -9.89 -2.46
C GLU A 98 -10.00 -9.37 -1.10
N TYR A 99 -10.29 -10.24 -0.13
CA TYR A 99 -10.73 -9.82 1.18
C TYR A 99 -10.15 -10.66 2.32
N VAL A 100 -10.17 -10.09 3.51
CA VAL A 100 -9.93 -10.81 4.77
C VAL A 100 -11.00 -10.41 5.79
N LYS A 101 -11.48 -11.39 6.56
CA LYS A 101 -12.40 -11.16 7.67
C LYS A 101 -11.69 -10.40 8.78
N ILE A 102 -12.37 -9.38 9.34
CA ILE A 102 -11.85 -8.52 10.40
C ILE A 102 -12.80 -8.52 11.61
N PRO A 103 -12.32 -8.29 12.84
CA PRO A 103 -13.14 -8.43 14.05
C PRO A 103 -14.14 -7.30 14.23
N LYS A 104 -13.91 -6.13 13.64
CA LYS A 104 -14.80 -4.95 13.75
C LYS A 104 -14.66 -4.00 12.59
N CYS A 105 -15.76 -3.28 12.30
CA CYS A 105 -15.79 -2.22 11.30
C CYS A 105 -15.10 -0.96 11.82
N SER A 106 -13.89 -0.70 11.36
CA SER A 106 -13.08 0.45 11.78
C SER A 106 -12.06 0.82 10.70
N PRO A 107 -11.75 2.11 10.49
CA PRO A 107 -10.75 2.55 9.52
C PRO A 107 -9.35 2.00 9.79
N ARG A 108 -9.05 1.55 11.03
CA ARG A 108 -7.78 0.88 11.33
C ARG A 108 -7.54 -0.39 10.51
N TYR A 109 -8.61 -0.97 9.95
CA TYR A 109 -8.56 -2.15 9.09
C TYR A 109 -8.61 -1.83 7.60
N ILE A 110 -8.29 -0.62 7.19
CA ILE A 110 -7.91 -0.35 5.80
C ILE A 110 -6.51 -0.95 5.62
N LEU A 111 -6.46 -2.22 5.19
CA LEU A 111 -5.25 -3.06 5.29
C LEU A 111 -4.37 -3.06 4.04
N GLU A 112 -4.89 -2.64 2.88
CA GLU A 112 -4.14 -2.69 1.61
C GLU A 112 -2.75 -2.03 1.70
N PRO A 113 -2.59 -0.80 2.24
CA PRO A 113 -1.26 -0.19 2.28
C PRO A 113 -0.29 -0.90 3.24
N ILE A 114 -0.82 -1.61 4.25
CA ILE A 114 -0.01 -2.47 5.13
C ILE A 114 0.39 -3.74 4.37
N ALA A 115 -0.57 -4.41 3.72
CA ALA A 115 -0.32 -5.59 2.89
C ALA A 115 0.68 -5.30 1.77
N ARG A 116 0.59 -4.12 1.14
CA ARG A 116 1.56 -3.67 0.14
C ARG A 116 2.98 -3.59 0.70
N SER A 117 3.13 -3.09 1.92
CA SER A 117 4.43 -3.01 2.60
C SER A 117 5.01 -4.40 2.86
N LEU A 118 4.17 -5.34 3.34
CA LEU A 118 4.57 -6.73 3.59
C LEU A 118 4.94 -7.46 2.31
N ASN A 119 4.17 -7.24 1.25
CA ASN A 119 4.38 -7.86 -0.05
C ASN A 119 5.76 -7.53 -0.66
N LEU A 120 6.34 -6.36 -0.32
CA LEU A 120 7.72 -6.02 -0.71
C LEU A 120 8.74 -7.03 -0.17
N ILE A 121 8.55 -7.50 1.06
CA ILE A 121 9.41 -8.50 1.70
C ILE A 121 9.02 -9.90 1.23
N THR A 122 7.75 -10.24 1.25
CA THR A 122 7.24 -11.60 0.96
C THR A 122 7.63 -12.08 -0.45
N GLN A 123 7.55 -11.21 -1.45
CA GLN A 123 7.95 -11.54 -2.81
C GLN A 123 9.48 -11.71 -2.98
N ASN A 124 10.26 -11.21 -2.05
CA ASN A 124 11.73 -11.22 -2.09
C ASN A 124 12.33 -12.04 -0.94
N TRP A 125 11.53 -12.86 -0.26
CA TRP A 125 11.87 -13.48 1.02
C TRP A 125 13.23 -14.16 1.05
N ASN A 126 13.52 -15.04 0.12
CA ASN A 126 14.78 -15.81 0.11
C ASN A 126 15.99 -14.90 0.03
N LYS A 127 15.97 -13.94 -0.88
CA LYS A 127 17.09 -12.99 -1.06
C LYS A 127 17.20 -12.01 0.10
N PHE A 128 16.05 -11.56 0.62
CA PHE A 128 16.01 -10.72 1.81
C PHE A 128 16.64 -11.42 3.03
N VAL A 129 16.28 -12.69 3.29
CA VAL A 129 16.82 -13.46 4.41
C VAL A 129 18.32 -13.71 4.26
N GLU A 130 18.80 -14.04 3.05
CA GLU A 130 20.23 -14.20 2.76
C GLU A 130 21.01 -12.94 3.15
N LEU A 131 20.58 -11.77 2.64
CA LEU A 131 21.28 -10.51 2.87
C LEU A 131 21.15 -10.02 4.31
N ASN A 132 20.00 -10.26 4.95
CA ASN A 132 19.80 -9.90 6.34
C ASN A 132 20.67 -10.72 7.30
N ARG A 133 20.85 -12.03 7.05
CA ARG A 133 21.78 -12.90 7.83
C ARG A 133 23.23 -12.43 7.74
N ASN A 134 23.63 -11.83 6.63
CA ASN A 134 24.95 -11.26 6.42
C ASN A 134 25.08 -9.83 6.95
N GLU A 135 24.14 -9.38 7.78
CA GLU A 135 24.11 -8.04 8.38
C GLU A 135 24.15 -6.91 7.35
N GLY A 136 23.59 -7.13 6.17
CA GLY A 136 23.55 -6.16 5.07
C GLY A 136 22.86 -4.84 5.46
N LYS A 137 23.34 -3.73 4.94
CA LYS A 137 22.75 -2.39 5.12
C LYS A 137 21.48 -2.26 4.30
N ILE A 138 20.43 -1.71 4.91
CA ILE A 138 19.11 -1.53 4.31
C ILE A 138 18.84 -0.05 4.11
N LEU A 139 18.47 0.33 2.89
CA LEU A 139 18.01 1.69 2.57
C LEU A 139 16.51 1.66 2.25
N ILE A 140 15.77 2.60 2.83
CA ILE A 140 14.36 2.87 2.51
C ILE A 140 14.27 4.31 1.97
N LEU A 141 13.96 4.47 0.69
CA LEU A 141 13.70 5.77 0.06
C LEU A 141 12.23 6.13 0.22
N GLY A 142 11.96 7.10 1.06
CA GLY A 142 10.64 7.53 1.49
C GLY A 142 10.43 7.33 2.98
N SER A 143 9.65 8.22 3.61
CA SER A 143 9.34 8.18 5.05
C SER A 143 7.83 8.30 5.33
N GLY A 144 7.00 7.87 4.37
CA GLY A 144 5.54 7.85 4.48
C GLY A 144 4.99 6.63 5.21
N PHE A 145 3.69 6.36 5.00
CA PHE A 145 2.97 5.24 5.63
C PHE A 145 3.63 3.89 5.33
N VAL A 146 3.82 3.55 4.05
CA VAL A 146 4.42 2.27 3.62
C VAL A 146 5.80 2.07 4.23
N ALA A 147 6.65 3.12 4.23
CA ALA A 147 7.97 3.07 4.86
C ALA A 147 7.88 2.82 6.37
N SER A 148 6.88 3.42 7.04
CA SER A 148 6.68 3.26 8.48
C SER A 148 6.26 1.83 8.85
N VAL A 149 5.38 1.21 8.06
CA VAL A 149 5.03 -0.21 8.20
C VAL A 149 6.26 -1.07 7.99
N LEU A 150 6.95 -0.88 6.86
CA LEU A 150 8.14 -1.65 6.49
C LEU A 150 9.21 -1.59 7.59
N TYR A 151 9.57 -0.40 8.06
CA TYR A 151 10.53 -0.21 9.14
C TYR A 151 10.11 -0.94 10.43
N THR A 152 8.83 -0.82 10.79
CA THR A 152 8.29 -1.46 12.01
C THR A 152 8.35 -2.98 11.89
N VAL A 153 8.01 -3.54 10.75
CA VAL A 153 8.05 -4.99 10.49
C VAL A 153 9.50 -5.49 10.50
N LEU A 154 10.40 -4.80 9.81
CA LEU A 154 11.82 -5.14 9.81
C LEU A 154 12.40 -5.21 11.21
N THR A 155 12.09 -4.22 12.06
CA THR A 155 12.67 -4.12 13.40
C THR A 155 11.97 -4.97 14.46
N LYS A 156 10.66 -5.24 14.33
CA LYS A 156 9.89 -5.95 15.36
C LYS A 156 9.56 -7.41 15.04
N GLU A 157 9.53 -7.78 13.76
CA GLU A 157 9.22 -9.16 13.35
C GLU A 157 10.42 -9.89 12.75
N HIS A 158 11.34 -9.14 12.12
CA HIS A 158 12.53 -9.73 11.50
C HIS A 158 13.82 -9.42 12.26
N ASP A 159 13.72 -8.83 13.45
CA ASP A 159 14.83 -8.51 14.37
C ASP A 159 16.01 -7.79 13.68
N VAL A 160 15.71 -6.97 12.67
CA VAL A 160 16.73 -6.16 11.99
C VAL A 160 17.20 -5.05 12.94
N ASP A 161 18.50 -4.96 13.18
CA ASP A 161 19.08 -3.87 13.95
C ASP A 161 18.76 -2.52 13.31
N PRO A 162 18.09 -1.59 14.03
CA PRO A 162 17.79 -0.25 13.52
C PRO A 162 19.03 0.55 13.04
N ASN A 163 20.23 0.24 13.56
CA ASN A 163 21.46 0.89 13.13
C ASN A 163 21.90 0.49 11.71
N ARG A 164 21.34 -0.59 11.16
CA ARG A 164 21.56 -1.04 9.78
C ARG A 164 20.54 -0.47 8.79
N ILE A 165 19.49 0.21 9.29
CA ILE A 165 18.40 0.74 8.47
C ILE A 165 18.57 2.25 8.30
N TYR A 166 18.59 2.68 7.05
CA TYR A 166 18.70 4.09 6.65
C TYR A 166 17.41 4.48 5.94
N VAL A 167 16.68 5.45 6.48
CA VAL A 167 15.42 5.96 5.88
C VAL A 167 15.66 7.37 5.37
N VAL A 168 15.41 7.62 4.09
CA VAL A 168 15.57 8.95 3.51
C VAL A 168 14.22 9.61 3.34
N GLY A 169 14.02 10.74 4.02
CA GLY A 169 12.76 11.48 3.98
C GLY A 169 12.64 12.52 5.09
N SER A 170 11.48 13.14 5.21
CA SER A 170 11.24 14.24 6.15
C SER A 170 10.06 14.05 7.10
N HIS A 171 9.34 12.91 6.97
CA HIS A 171 8.12 12.64 7.73
C HIS A 171 8.34 11.56 8.80
N ASN A 172 7.40 11.45 9.76
CA ASN A 172 7.33 10.36 10.75
C ASN A 172 8.59 10.15 11.59
N LYS A 173 9.27 11.23 11.98
CA LYS A 173 10.53 11.20 12.76
C LYS A 173 10.45 10.32 14.02
N SER A 174 9.31 10.31 14.70
CA SER A 174 9.13 9.53 15.95
C SER A 174 9.16 8.01 15.73
N ILE A 175 8.96 7.54 14.50
CA ILE A 175 9.00 6.11 14.16
C ILE A 175 10.43 5.70 13.83
N PHE A 176 11.11 6.49 13.00
CA PHE A 176 12.43 6.13 12.47
C PHE A 176 13.59 6.52 13.39
N ASN A 177 13.36 7.47 14.32
CA ASN A 177 14.39 7.95 15.24
C ASN A 177 15.72 8.31 14.54
N LYS A 178 16.81 7.62 14.95
CA LYS A 178 18.16 7.82 14.41
C LYS A 178 18.34 7.29 12.99
N SER A 179 17.42 6.43 12.51
CA SER A 179 17.48 5.89 11.14
C SER A 179 17.01 6.87 10.07
N LEU A 180 16.43 8.03 10.45
CA LEU A 180 15.91 9.03 9.49
C LEU A 180 16.97 10.05 9.09
N TYR A 181 17.16 10.19 7.79
CA TYR A 181 18.08 11.14 7.15
C TYR A 181 17.33 12.04 6.18
N ASN A 182 17.65 13.32 6.14
CA ASN A 182 17.08 14.26 5.18
C ASN A 182 17.71 14.13 3.78
N THR A 183 18.94 13.65 3.73
CA THR A 183 19.72 13.43 2.51
C THR A 183 20.25 11.99 2.49
N LEU A 184 20.51 11.47 1.31
CA LEU A 184 21.04 10.12 1.15
C LEU A 184 22.45 10.01 1.76
N PRO A 185 22.65 9.15 2.79
CA PRO A 185 23.98 8.91 3.34
C PRO A 185 24.90 8.22 2.33
N ILE A 186 26.19 8.51 2.39
CA ILE A 186 27.21 7.96 1.48
C ILE A 186 27.61 6.57 1.96
N HIS A 187 26.86 5.56 1.51
CA HIS A 187 27.11 4.15 1.77
C HIS A 187 26.80 3.31 0.54
N LEU A 188 27.32 2.08 0.51
CA LEU A 188 26.79 1.03 -0.35
C LEU A 188 25.76 0.22 0.45
N TYR A 189 24.65 -0.13 -0.19
CA TYR A 189 23.51 -0.81 0.43
C TYR A 189 23.30 -2.19 -0.18
N ASP A 190 22.96 -3.15 0.65
CA ASP A 190 22.70 -4.54 0.26
C ASP A 190 21.23 -4.75 -0.10
N ILE A 191 20.33 -4.05 0.59
CA ILE A 191 18.89 -4.08 0.32
C ILE A 191 18.39 -2.64 0.18
N VAL A 192 17.71 -2.35 -0.91
CA VAL A 192 17.12 -1.02 -1.15
C VAL A 192 15.64 -1.15 -1.48
N PHE A 193 14.81 -0.42 -0.74
CA PHE A 193 13.38 -0.24 -1.02
C PHE A 193 13.16 1.17 -1.59
N ASP A 194 12.90 1.28 -2.89
CA ASP A 194 12.50 2.54 -3.50
C ASP A 194 10.98 2.70 -3.46
N LEU A 195 10.50 3.49 -2.48
CA LEU A 195 9.07 3.78 -2.29
C LEU A 195 8.66 5.14 -2.88
N GLN A 196 9.56 5.81 -3.59
CA GLN A 196 9.32 7.11 -4.20
C GLN A 196 9.35 7.07 -5.72
N GLY A 197 9.87 5.99 -6.31
CA GLY A 197 10.07 5.89 -7.75
C GLY A 197 11.10 6.90 -8.29
N LEU A 198 12.10 7.23 -7.47
CA LEU A 198 13.12 8.22 -7.82
C LEU A 198 14.20 7.66 -8.75
N ASN A 199 14.26 6.32 -8.90
CA ASN A 199 15.33 5.60 -9.62
C ASN A 199 16.76 5.95 -9.16
N THR A 200 16.90 6.65 -8.04
CA THR A 200 18.17 7.07 -7.43
C THR A 200 19.15 5.90 -7.26
N PRO A 201 18.72 4.70 -6.82
CA PRO A 201 19.60 3.56 -6.67
C PRO A 201 20.25 3.10 -7.99
N LEU A 202 19.54 3.28 -9.09
CA LEU A 202 19.99 2.87 -10.42
C LEU A 202 20.97 3.86 -11.04
N THR A 203 20.91 5.13 -10.62
CA THR A 203 21.72 6.21 -11.18
C THR A 203 22.93 6.59 -10.31
N ASN A 204 22.86 6.39 -8.99
CA ASN A 204 23.85 6.90 -8.04
C ASN A 204 24.87 5.88 -7.55
N ASN A 205 24.93 4.69 -8.16
CA ASN A 205 25.91 3.64 -7.82
C ASN A 205 25.98 3.29 -6.31
N ILE A 206 24.84 3.34 -5.62
CA ILE A 206 24.75 3.08 -4.17
C ILE A 206 24.50 1.59 -3.83
N LEU A 207 24.34 0.75 -4.84
CA LEU A 207 24.10 -0.68 -4.67
C LEU A 207 25.41 -1.43 -4.48
N ASN A 208 25.43 -2.29 -3.45
CA ASN A 208 26.54 -3.21 -3.23
C ASN A 208 26.53 -4.35 -4.26
N THR A 209 27.59 -5.14 -4.31
CA THR A 209 27.63 -6.39 -5.08
C THR A 209 26.65 -7.40 -4.48
N ASN A 210 25.93 -8.15 -5.32
CA ASN A 210 24.93 -9.13 -4.93
C ASN A 210 23.72 -8.54 -4.17
N SER A 211 23.42 -7.26 -4.39
CA SER A 211 22.36 -6.54 -3.68
C SER A 211 20.96 -6.80 -4.24
N LEU A 212 19.96 -6.41 -3.46
CA LEU A 212 18.54 -6.49 -3.80
C LEU A 212 17.93 -5.09 -3.87
N LEU A 213 17.41 -4.71 -5.04
CA LEU A 213 16.65 -3.50 -5.25
C LEU A 213 15.17 -3.82 -5.46
N ILE A 214 14.32 -3.31 -4.57
CA ILE A 214 12.88 -3.49 -4.59
C ILE A 214 12.23 -2.14 -4.93
N ILE A 215 11.55 -2.07 -6.07
CA ILE A 215 10.88 -0.86 -6.53
C ILE A 215 9.40 -0.97 -6.18
N GLY A 216 9.00 -0.27 -5.13
CA GLY A 216 7.63 -0.27 -4.59
C GLY A 216 6.74 0.87 -5.11
N ALA A 217 7.28 1.78 -5.93
CA ALA A 217 6.53 2.88 -6.53
C ALA A 217 6.92 3.07 -8.00
N ALA A 218 5.93 3.37 -8.84
CA ALA A 218 6.18 3.76 -10.23
C ALA A 218 6.79 5.17 -10.28
N GLY A 219 7.86 5.31 -11.04
CA GLY A 219 8.57 6.57 -11.26
C GLY A 219 8.48 7.05 -12.71
N LYS A 220 9.22 8.11 -13.03
CA LYS A 220 9.42 8.56 -14.41
C LYS A 220 10.34 7.58 -15.14
N PRO A 221 10.19 7.43 -16.47
CA PRO A 221 11.16 6.68 -17.28
C PRO A 221 12.59 7.17 -17.03
N THR A 222 13.51 6.24 -16.82
CA THR A 222 14.91 6.54 -16.49
C THR A 222 15.83 5.65 -17.32
N LEU A 223 16.93 6.22 -17.81
CA LEU A 223 18.01 5.45 -18.43
C LEU A 223 18.78 4.71 -17.36
N ILE A 224 19.00 3.42 -17.58
CA ILE A 224 19.67 2.51 -16.66
C ILE A 224 20.90 1.93 -17.34
N ASP A 225 22.05 1.96 -16.67
CA ASP A 225 23.23 1.22 -17.09
C ASP A 225 23.13 -0.24 -16.65
N LEU A 226 22.66 -1.09 -17.56
CA LEU A 226 22.52 -2.53 -17.32
C LEU A 226 23.88 -3.22 -17.11
N ASN A 227 24.98 -2.72 -17.70
CA ASN A 227 26.30 -3.30 -17.52
C ASN A 227 26.77 -3.13 -16.08
N LEU A 228 26.57 -1.94 -15.50
CA LEU A 228 26.90 -1.69 -14.09
C LEU A 228 26.12 -2.63 -13.16
N LEU A 229 24.83 -2.82 -13.40
CA LEU A 229 24.00 -3.71 -12.58
C LEU A 229 24.39 -5.17 -12.74
N ALA A 230 24.71 -5.60 -13.95
CA ALA A 230 25.19 -6.96 -14.24
C ALA A 230 26.52 -7.25 -13.55
N HIS A 231 27.51 -6.35 -13.63
CA HIS A 231 28.80 -6.48 -12.94
C HIS A 231 28.64 -6.61 -11.41
N LYS A 232 27.64 -5.98 -10.84
CA LYS A 232 27.34 -6.08 -9.41
C LYS A 232 26.41 -7.23 -9.04
N SER A 233 25.93 -8.01 -9.99
CA SER A 233 24.93 -9.08 -9.75
C SER A 233 23.71 -8.58 -8.98
N VAL A 234 23.19 -7.41 -9.33
CA VAL A 234 22.03 -6.81 -8.66
C VAL A 234 20.75 -7.55 -9.02
N THR A 235 19.98 -7.96 -8.04
CA THR A 235 18.61 -8.45 -8.23
C THR A 235 17.65 -7.26 -8.17
N ILE A 236 16.83 -7.04 -9.22
CA ILE A 236 15.80 -6.01 -9.24
C ILE A 236 14.44 -6.68 -9.25
N ASN A 237 13.52 -6.23 -8.38
CA ASN A 237 12.15 -6.71 -8.34
C ASN A 237 11.16 -5.57 -8.27
N PHE A 238 10.02 -5.76 -8.94
CA PHE A 238 8.84 -4.88 -8.94
C PHE A 238 7.64 -5.66 -8.37
N PRO A 239 7.48 -5.71 -7.04
CA PRO A 239 6.41 -6.49 -6.42
C PRO A 239 5.03 -5.95 -6.81
N SER A 240 4.27 -6.76 -7.54
CA SER A 240 2.90 -6.42 -7.93
C SER A 240 1.90 -6.84 -6.85
N PRO A 241 0.87 -6.02 -6.55
CA PRO A 241 -0.26 -6.45 -5.73
C PRO A 241 -1.20 -7.43 -6.44
N ASP A 242 -1.01 -7.67 -7.74
CA ASP A 242 -1.84 -8.59 -8.55
C ASP A 242 -1.33 -10.04 -8.51
N ASN A 243 -0.34 -10.36 -7.67
CA ASN A 243 0.15 -11.72 -7.57
C ASN A 243 -0.54 -12.52 -6.46
N ASN A 244 -0.49 -13.85 -6.56
CA ASN A 244 -1.13 -14.78 -5.63
C ASN A 244 -0.65 -14.64 -4.17
N LYS A 245 0.54 -14.08 -3.93
CA LYS A 245 1.08 -13.85 -2.58
C LYS A 245 0.50 -12.61 -1.89
N PHE A 246 -0.19 -11.74 -2.62
CA PHE A 246 -0.76 -10.53 -2.02
C PHE A 246 -1.84 -10.85 -1.00
N TYR A 247 -2.63 -11.92 -1.23
CA TYR A 247 -3.61 -12.40 -0.26
C TYR A 247 -2.98 -12.84 1.06
N GLU A 248 -1.83 -13.50 1.02
CA GLU A 248 -1.04 -13.84 2.22
C GLU A 248 -0.65 -12.57 2.97
N SER A 249 -0.15 -11.57 2.25
CA SER A 249 0.20 -10.26 2.82
C SER A 249 -1.00 -9.51 3.40
N LEU A 250 -2.20 -9.68 2.85
CA LEU A 250 -3.43 -9.09 3.38
C LEU A 250 -3.84 -9.75 4.72
N ASN A 251 -3.73 -11.07 4.83
CA ASN A 251 -3.96 -11.80 6.08
C ASN A 251 -2.93 -11.39 7.15
N ASP A 252 -1.66 -11.31 6.79
CA ASP A 252 -0.60 -10.86 7.68
C ASP A 252 -0.80 -9.40 8.12
N ALA A 253 -1.29 -8.54 7.25
CA ALA A 253 -1.62 -7.16 7.61
C ALA A 253 -2.70 -7.11 8.71
N CYS A 254 -3.71 -7.98 8.63
CA CYS A 254 -4.71 -8.13 9.69
C CYS A 254 -4.07 -8.55 11.01
N ARG A 255 -3.24 -9.59 10.99
CA ARG A 255 -2.50 -10.10 12.15
C ARG A 255 -1.63 -9.00 12.80
N ILE A 256 -0.87 -8.25 12.03
CA ILE A 256 0.01 -7.18 12.52
C ILE A 256 -0.78 -6.07 13.22
N VAL A 257 -1.95 -5.72 12.70
CA VAL A 257 -2.85 -4.74 13.33
C VAL A 257 -3.45 -5.30 14.62
N GLU A 258 -3.90 -6.56 14.63
CA GLU A 258 -4.50 -7.21 15.81
C GLU A 258 -3.49 -7.40 16.94
N THR A 259 -2.28 -7.82 16.61
CA THR A 259 -1.19 -8.01 17.58
C THR A 259 -0.54 -6.70 18.04
N LYS A 260 -1.00 -5.55 17.51
CA LYS A 260 -0.48 -4.20 17.81
C LYS A 260 1.01 -4.02 17.49
N ILE A 261 1.57 -4.82 16.60
CA ILE A 261 2.92 -4.61 16.07
C ILE A 261 2.98 -3.27 15.34
N PHE A 262 1.92 -2.97 14.55
CA PHE A 262 1.72 -1.68 13.92
C PHE A 262 0.35 -1.11 14.27
N ASP A 263 0.30 0.17 14.67
CA ASP A 263 -0.96 0.89 14.93
C ASP A 263 -1.25 1.90 13.82
N PRO A 264 -2.13 1.57 12.86
CA PRO A 264 -2.45 2.44 11.74
C PRO A 264 -3.21 3.70 12.15
N ASN A 265 -3.85 3.75 13.34
CA ASN A 265 -4.59 4.94 13.79
C ASN A 265 -3.70 6.18 13.90
N LYS A 266 -2.39 6.00 14.12
CA LYS A 266 -1.43 7.10 14.18
C LYS A 266 -1.23 7.82 12.84
N PHE A 267 -1.68 7.21 11.75
CA PHE A 267 -1.50 7.70 10.39
C PHE A 267 -2.78 8.26 9.77
N TRP A 268 -3.94 7.85 10.26
CA TRP A 268 -5.22 8.37 9.79
C TRP A 268 -5.42 9.79 10.30
N THR A 269 -5.14 10.76 9.47
CA THR A 269 -5.19 12.18 9.85
C THR A 269 -6.62 12.67 9.90
N LYS A 270 -7.48 12.27 8.95
CA LYS A 270 -8.88 12.71 8.89
C LYS A 270 -9.76 11.71 8.15
N GLY A 271 -10.96 11.47 8.72
CA GLY A 271 -12.10 10.87 8.03
C GLY A 271 -12.99 11.94 7.40
N TYR A 272 -13.39 11.75 6.16
CA TYR A 272 -14.21 12.66 5.37
C TYR A 272 -15.59 12.03 5.15
N LYS A 273 -16.68 12.74 5.45
CA LYS A 273 -18.03 12.25 5.19
C LYS A 273 -18.27 12.14 3.68
N ARG A 274 -18.75 10.98 3.24
CA ARG A 274 -19.00 10.66 1.82
C ARG A 274 -19.89 11.70 1.15
N ASP A 275 -20.99 12.11 1.77
CA ASP A 275 -22.00 12.93 1.11
C ASP A 275 -21.62 14.43 1.04
N THR A 276 -20.73 14.90 1.91
CA THR A 276 -20.45 16.34 2.05
C THR A 276 -18.98 16.72 1.90
N GLU A 277 -18.04 15.79 2.15
CA GLU A 277 -16.61 16.12 2.26
C GLU A 277 -15.70 15.33 1.29
N TRP A 278 -16.25 14.44 0.46
CA TRP A 278 -15.45 13.57 -0.40
C TRP A 278 -14.51 14.34 -1.36
N LYS A 279 -14.97 15.48 -1.91
CA LYS A 279 -14.12 16.34 -2.76
C LYS A 279 -12.91 16.86 -1.99
N SER A 280 -13.09 17.21 -0.71
CA SER A 280 -12.02 17.66 0.17
C SER A 280 -11.02 16.54 0.45
N ALA A 281 -11.45 15.28 0.55
CA ALA A 281 -10.57 14.14 0.75
C ALA A 281 -9.52 14.03 -0.38
N PHE A 282 -9.95 14.16 -1.63
CA PHE A 282 -9.03 14.15 -2.77
C PHE A 282 -8.18 15.43 -2.86
N SER A 283 -8.79 16.61 -2.70
CA SER A 283 -8.09 17.90 -2.77
C SER A 283 -6.98 18.02 -1.72
N ILE A 284 -7.22 17.62 -0.47
CA ILE A 284 -6.20 17.68 0.59
C ILE A 284 -5.13 16.60 0.40
N GLY A 285 -5.51 15.44 -0.11
CA GLY A 285 -4.56 14.39 -0.46
C GLY A 285 -3.48 14.86 -1.43
N ILE A 286 -3.79 15.83 -2.29
CA ILE A 286 -2.89 16.46 -3.25
C ILE A 286 -1.99 17.51 -2.60
N ASN A 287 -2.62 18.47 -1.94
CA ASN A 287 -1.96 19.62 -1.33
C ASN A 287 -1.61 19.32 0.14
N ARG A 288 -1.01 18.20 0.42
CA ARG A 288 -0.78 17.66 1.77
C ARG A 288 -0.22 18.71 2.74
N PRO A 289 -0.98 19.11 3.77
CA PRO A 289 -0.43 19.91 4.86
C PRO A 289 0.71 19.15 5.56
N LYS A 290 1.62 19.87 6.20
CA LYS A 290 2.85 19.33 6.81
C LYS A 290 2.67 18.11 7.73
N HIS A 291 1.48 17.95 8.33
CA HIS A 291 1.17 16.85 9.26
C HIS A 291 0.13 15.86 8.72
N TYR A 292 -0.22 15.97 7.45
CA TYR A 292 -1.17 15.06 6.81
C TYR A 292 -0.46 13.81 6.32
N ASN A 293 -0.80 12.66 6.90
CA ASN A 293 -0.27 11.38 6.45
C ASN A 293 -1.23 10.69 5.49
N TYR A 294 -2.48 10.44 5.93
CA TYR A 294 -3.43 9.65 5.17
C TYR A 294 -4.87 10.04 5.50
N GLY A 295 -5.76 10.02 4.52
CA GLY A 295 -7.17 10.28 4.67
C GLY A 295 -8.03 9.09 4.23
N TYR A 296 -9.26 9.04 4.71
CA TYR A 296 -10.25 8.05 4.29
C TYR A 296 -11.65 8.66 4.19
N ILE A 297 -12.49 8.08 3.34
CA ILE A 297 -13.89 8.49 3.18
C ILE A 297 -14.78 7.57 4.00
N ILE A 298 -15.73 8.15 4.72
CA ILE A 298 -16.71 7.47 5.59
C ILE A 298 -18.02 7.31 4.81
N TRP A 299 -18.44 6.07 4.59
CA TRP A 299 -19.75 5.71 4.04
C TRP A 299 -20.74 5.42 5.17
N ASN A 300 -21.93 5.98 5.09
CA ASN A 300 -22.99 5.79 6.10
C ASN A 300 -23.80 4.51 5.87
#